data_3884c82b66165b0ccfe01757dd017a7b
#
_entry.id   3884c82b66165b0ccfe01757dd017a7b
#
_cell.length_a   1.000
_cell.length_b   1.000
_cell.length_c   1.000
_cell.angle_alpha   90.00
_cell.angle_beta   90.00
_cell.angle_gamma   90.00
#
_symmetry.space_group_name_H-M   'P 1'
#
loop_
_entity.id
_entity.type
_entity.pdbx_description
1 polymer ?
#
loop_
_entity_poly.entity_id
_entity_poly.type
_entity_poly.pdbx_seq_one_letter_code
_entity_poly.pdbx_strand_id
1 'polypeptide(L)'
;MSKSRYQSPKGTRDILVPESNRISLFIRAFEDILRSGGYGQIISPIFEDIGVFRRIGDSTEIVTKEMFDLYDKDPKNPQHLALRPELTASICRAFVQHRPTTPWKVWYLSLIHI
;
A
#
# COMPACT_ATOMS: atom_id res chain seq x y z
N MET A 1 34.29 -5.84 10.98
CA MET A 1 33.01 -6.43 11.39
C MET A 1 32.47 -7.34 10.30
N SER A 2 32.05 -8.54 10.67
CA SER A 2 31.43 -9.46 9.74
C SER A 2 30.04 -8.96 9.31
N LYS A 3 29.72 -9.10 8.02
CA LYS A 3 28.37 -8.83 7.53
C LYS A 3 27.37 -9.79 8.19
N SER A 4 26.21 -9.29 8.57
CA SER A 4 25.12 -10.15 9.00
C SER A 4 24.75 -11.14 7.90
N ARG A 5 24.40 -12.37 8.28
CA ARG A 5 23.95 -13.41 7.35
C ARG A 5 22.72 -12.98 6.57
N TYR A 6 21.84 -12.23 7.23
CA TYR A 6 20.60 -11.75 6.63
C TYR A 6 20.64 -10.23 6.56
N GLN A 7 20.15 -9.68 5.46
CA GLN A 7 20.06 -8.26 5.21
C GLN A 7 18.67 -7.94 4.67
N SER A 8 18.30 -6.64 4.67
CA SER A 8 17.05 -6.22 4.03
C SER A 8 17.05 -6.63 2.55
N PRO A 9 15.94 -7.09 2.01
CA PRO A 9 15.85 -7.51 0.62
C PRO A 9 16.27 -6.38 -0.33
N LYS A 10 16.77 -6.78 -1.51
CA LYS A 10 17.14 -5.83 -2.56
C LYS A 10 15.98 -4.88 -2.86
N GLY A 11 16.26 -3.59 -2.93
CA GLY A 11 15.24 -2.57 -3.18
C GLY A 11 14.49 -2.12 -1.94
N THR A 12 14.87 -2.62 -0.76
CA THR A 12 14.30 -2.19 0.51
C THR A 12 15.40 -1.65 1.43
N ARG A 13 14.99 -0.93 2.46
CA ARG A 13 15.92 -0.47 3.48
C ARG A 13 15.17 -0.25 4.80
N ASP A 14 15.90 -0.33 5.89
CA ASP A 14 15.39 0.07 7.18
C ASP A 14 15.51 1.60 7.31
N ILE A 15 14.51 2.21 7.90
CA ILE A 15 14.51 3.64 8.21
C ILE A 15 14.70 3.79 9.70
N LEU A 16 15.88 4.23 10.10
CA LEU A 16 16.28 4.32 11.49
C LEU A 16 16.18 5.77 11.98
N VAL A 17 16.28 5.94 13.31
CA VAL A 17 16.44 7.25 13.93
C VAL A 17 17.77 7.86 13.48
N PRO A 18 17.85 9.15 13.10
CA PRO A 18 16.84 10.20 13.21
C PRO A 18 15.88 10.35 12.04
N GLU A 19 16.11 9.64 10.92
CA GLU A 19 15.28 9.78 9.72
C GLU A 19 13.81 9.39 10.01
N SER A 20 13.60 8.32 10.76
CA SER A 20 12.25 7.88 11.12
C SER A 20 11.48 8.94 11.91
N ASN A 21 12.17 9.73 12.75
CA ASN A 21 11.53 10.83 13.48
C ASN A 21 11.06 11.94 12.53
N ARG A 22 11.83 12.25 11.50
CA ARG A 22 11.44 13.26 10.50
C ARG A 22 10.21 12.81 9.72
N ILE A 23 10.17 11.55 9.34
CA ILE A 23 9.00 10.96 8.66
C ILE A 23 7.77 11.01 9.55
N SER A 24 7.91 10.67 10.83
CA SER A 24 6.82 10.72 11.80
C SER A 24 6.27 12.14 11.97
N LEU A 25 7.14 13.14 12.04
CA LEU A 25 6.72 14.55 12.10
C LEU A 25 5.98 14.97 10.84
N PHE A 26 6.45 14.56 9.68
CA PHE A 26 5.78 14.85 8.41
C PHE A 26 4.38 14.24 8.39
N ILE A 27 4.25 12.98 8.79
CA ILE A 27 2.95 12.28 8.81
C ILE A 27 1.97 12.99 9.73
N ARG A 28 2.40 13.43 10.90
CA ARG A 28 1.55 14.17 11.84
C ARG A 28 1.08 15.49 11.27
N ALA A 29 1.96 16.26 10.65
CA ALA A 29 1.61 17.53 10.02
C ALA A 29 0.62 17.31 8.87
N PHE A 30 0.86 16.31 8.05
CA PHE A 30 -0.02 15.91 6.95
C PHE A 30 -1.41 15.53 7.46
N GLU A 31 -1.46 14.69 8.48
CA GLU A 31 -2.71 14.26 9.11
C GLU A 31 -3.51 15.43 9.67
N ASP A 32 -2.86 16.34 10.38
CA ASP A 32 -3.53 17.50 10.98
C ASP A 32 -4.16 18.41 9.93
N ILE A 33 -3.46 18.66 8.83
CA ILE A 33 -3.97 19.46 7.72
C ILE A 33 -5.19 18.79 7.10
N LEU A 34 -5.12 17.49 6.83
CA LEU A 34 -6.23 16.76 6.21
C LEU A 34 -7.43 16.63 7.13
N ARG A 35 -7.20 16.43 8.42
CA ARG A 35 -8.27 16.38 9.41
C ARG A 35 -9.03 17.70 9.47
N SER A 36 -8.33 18.83 9.39
CA SER A 36 -8.97 20.15 9.36
C SER A 36 -9.85 20.34 8.12
N GLY A 37 -9.57 19.65 7.02
CA GLY A 37 -10.38 19.63 5.80
C GLY A 37 -11.48 18.59 5.79
N GLY A 38 -11.66 17.83 6.88
CA GLY A 38 -12.67 16.80 6.98
C GLY A 38 -12.28 15.46 6.38
N TYR A 39 -10.99 15.21 6.13
CA TYR A 39 -10.50 13.94 5.61
C TYR A 39 -10.20 12.97 6.74
N GLY A 40 -10.66 11.72 6.63
CA GLY A 40 -10.33 10.64 7.53
C GLY A 40 -9.30 9.69 6.93
N GLN A 41 -8.51 9.05 7.76
CA GLN A 41 -7.53 8.09 7.31
C GLN A 41 -8.19 6.78 6.89
N ILE A 42 -7.80 6.26 5.72
CA ILE A 42 -8.11 4.89 5.31
C ILE A 42 -6.83 4.05 5.36
N ILE A 43 -6.94 2.86 5.91
CA ILE A 43 -5.86 1.88 5.96
C ILE A 43 -6.34 0.64 5.22
N SER A 44 -5.75 0.38 4.06
CA SER A 44 -6.07 -0.78 3.23
C SER A 44 -5.09 -1.92 3.50
N PRO A 45 -5.48 -3.17 3.19
CA PRO A 45 -4.57 -4.30 3.29
C PRO A 45 -3.31 -4.12 2.43
N ILE A 46 -2.21 -4.71 2.87
CA ILE A 46 -0.94 -4.66 2.14
C ILE A 46 -0.97 -5.49 0.85
N PHE A 47 -1.85 -6.47 0.79
CA PHE A 47 -2.07 -7.29 -0.40
C PHE A 47 -3.56 -7.30 -0.74
N GLU A 48 -3.84 -7.48 -2.01
CA GLU A 48 -5.19 -7.50 -2.57
C GLU A 48 -5.35 -8.69 -3.51
N ASP A 49 -6.58 -9.03 -3.85
CA ASP A 49 -6.83 -9.91 -4.98
C ASP A 49 -6.17 -9.31 -6.23
N ILE A 50 -5.44 -10.14 -6.98
CA ILE A 50 -4.70 -9.66 -8.14
C ILE A 50 -5.59 -8.99 -9.19
N GLY A 51 -6.87 -9.38 -9.25
CA GLY A 51 -7.85 -8.79 -10.16
C GLY A 51 -8.08 -7.31 -9.94
N VAL A 52 -7.86 -6.81 -8.71
CA VAL A 52 -7.99 -5.38 -8.40
C VAL A 52 -7.02 -4.55 -9.24
N PHE A 53 -5.79 -5.02 -9.41
CA PHE A 53 -4.76 -4.31 -10.16
C PHE A 53 -4.85 -4.57 -11.66
N ARG A 54 -5.24 -5.77 -12.07
CA ARG A 54 -5.40 -6.12 -13.49
C ARG A 54 -6.50 -5.34 -14.19
N ARG A 55 -7.49 -4.85 -13.46
CA ARG A 55 -8.57 -4.02 -14.02
C ARG A 55 -8.08 -2.70 -14.61
N ILE A 56 -6.95 -2.20 -14.14
CA ILE A 56 -6.38 -0.93 -14.61
C ILE A 56 -5.71 -1.09 -15.97
N GLY A 57 -5.55 -2.31 -16.43
CA GLY A 57 -5.03 -2.67 -17.76
C GLY A 57 -3.77 -3.51 -17.66
N ASP A 58 -3.78 -4.62 -18.36
CA ASP A 58 -2.64 -5.54 -18.48
C ASP A 58 -1.42 -4.88 -19.17
N SER A 59 -1.59 -3.67 -19.68
CA SER A 59 -0.60 -2.96 -20.48
C SER A 59 0.28 -1.99 -19.70
N THR A 60 0.02 -1.79 -18.39
CA THR A 60 0.89 -0.94 -17.59
C THR A 60 2.12 -1.72 -17.14
N GLU A 61 3.29 -1.11 -17.28
CA GLU A 61 4.56 -1.72 -16.85
C GLU A 61 4.54 -2.14 -15.37
N ILE A 62 3.80 -1.43 -14.54
CA ILE A 62 3.65 -1.71 -13.12
C ILE A 62 3.04 -3.09 -12.88
N VAL A 63 1.98 -3.43 -13.64
CA VAL A 63 1.27 -4.71 -13.47
C VAL A 63 2.10 -5.88 -13.98
N THR A 64 2.88 -5.67 -15.04
CA THR A 64 3.61 -6.77 -15.71
C THR A 64 5.03 -6.99 -15.19
N LYS A 65 5.70 -5.94 -14.72
CA LYS A 65 7.13 -6.00 -14.39
C LYS A 65 7.47 -5.79 -12.91
N GLU A 66 6.66 -5.04 -12.18
CA GLU A 66 7.01 -4.61 -10.82
C GLU A 66 6.12 -5.23 -9.74
N MET A 67 5.04 -5.88 -10.10
CA MET A 67 4.10 -6.43 -9.14
C MET A 67 4.54 -7.79 -8.64
N PHE A 68 4.61 -7.94 -7.30
CA PHE A 68 4.83 -9.22 -6.66
C PHE A 68 3.49 -9.91 -6.43
N ASP A 69 3.33 -11.11 -6.94
CA ASP A 69 2.15 -11.92 -6.73
C ASP A 69 2.47 -13.14 -5.87
N LEU A 70 1.46 -13.64 -5.21
CA LEU A 70 1.58 -14.76 -4.28
C LEU A 70 0.26 -15.52 -4.19
N TYR A 71 0.34 -16.75 -3.71
CA TYR A 71 -0.83 -17.56 -3.40
C TYR A 71 -0.86 -17.83 -1.90
N ASP A 72 -2.05 -17.82 -1.32
CA ASP A 72 -2.21 -18.30 0.05
C ASP A 72 -2.08 -19.84 0.09
N LYS A 73 -2.07 -20.37 1.29
CA LYS A 73 -1.87 -21.82 1.49
C LYS A 73 -3.17 -22.59 1.68
N ASP A 74 -4.31 -22.02 1.29
CA ASP A 74 -5.57 -22.74 1.37
C ASP A 74 -5.56 -23.91 0.36
N PRO A 75 -5.60 -25.17 0.81
CA PRO A 75 -5.51 -26.32 -0.10
C PRO A 75 -6.74 -26.49 -0.99
N LYS A 76 -7.87 -25.90 -0.62
CA LYS A 76 -9.14 -26.08 -1.37
C LYS A 76 -9.41 -24.93 -2.33
N ASN A 77 -9.02 -23.73 -1.98
CA ASN A 77 -9.33 -22.55 -2.78
C ASN A 77 -8.25 -21.47 -2.59
N PRO A 78 -7.05 -21.68 -3.16
CA PRO A 78 -5.96 -20.73 -3.01
C PRO A 78 -6.32 -19.40 -3.67
N GLN A 79 -6.14 -18.31 -2.93
CA GLN A 79 -6.32 -16.96 -3.47
C GLN A 79 -5.06 -16.53 -4.20
N HIS A 80 -5.22 -15.98 -5.39
CA HIS A 80 -4.14 -15.34 -6.11
C HIS A 80 -4.10 -13.86 -5.72
N LEU A 81 -3.09 -13.48 -4.95
CA LEU A 81 -2.94 -12.17 -4.33
C LEU A 81 -1.75 -11.45 -4.91
N ALA A 82 -1.74 -10.14 -4.80
CA ALA A 82 -0.59 -9.32 -5.14
C ALA A 82 -0.27 -8.35 -4.01
N LEU A 83 1.03 -8.14 -3.76
CA LEU A 83 1.46 -7.01 -2.95
C LEU A 83 1.12 -5.74 -3.71
N ARG A 84 0.48 -4.81 -3.04
CA ARG A 84 0.02 -3.58 -3.70
C ARG A 84 1.17 -2.80 -4.34
N PRO A 85 1.15 -2.61 -5.67
CA PRO A 85 2.14 -1.77 -6.36
C PRO A 85 1.82 -0.30 -6.21
N GLU A 86 0.55 0.02 -5.92
CA GLU A 86 0.05 1.37 -5.67
C GLU A 86 -1.22 1.25 -4.81
N LEU A 87 -1.74 2.36 -4.32
CA LEU A 87 -2.83 2.31 -3.34
C LEU A 87 -4.18 2.76 -3.90
N THR A 88 -4.20 3.50 -4.98
CA THR A 88 -5.43 4.07 -5.55
C THR A 88 -6.45 3.00 -5.92
N ALA A 89 -6.03 1.90 -6.53
CA ALA A 89 -6.91 0.80 -6.89
C ALA A 89 -7.55 0.15 -5.65
N SER A 90 -6.80 0.01 -4.57
CA SER A 90 -7.31 -0.51 -3.30
C SER A 90 -8.37 0.41 -2.70
N ILE A 91 -8.18 1.72 -2.80
CA ILE A 91 -9.16 2.69 -2.30
C ILE A 91 -10.45 2.64 -3.13
N CYS A 92 -10.34 2.52 -4.44
CA CYS A 92 -11.50 2.34 -5.31
C CYS A 92 -12.25 1.04 -5.00
N ARG A 93 -11.53 -0.07 -4.77
CA ARG A 93 -12.13 -1.33 -4.33
C ARG A 93 -12.89 -1.16 -3.02
N ALA A 94 -12.30 -0.47 -2.05
CA ALA A 94 -12.94 -0.22 -0.76
C ALA A 94 -14.21 0.61 -0.91
N PHE A 95 -14.20 1.62 -1.77
CA PHE A 95 -15.40 2.41 -2.06
C PHE A 95 -16.52 1.56 -2.65
N VAL A 96 -16.21 0.73 -3.63
CA VAL A 96 -17.20 -0.13 -4.27
C VAL A 96 -17.77 -1.16 -3.30
N GLN A 97 -16.92 -1.72 -2.45
CA GLN A 97 -17.31 -2.74 -1.48
C GLN A 97 -18.19 -2.18 -0.37
N HIS A 98 -17.82 -1.05 0.20
CA HIS A 98 -18.46 -0.50 1.39
C HIS A 98 -19.54 0.53 1.09
N ARG A 99 -19.53 1.13 -0.10
CA ARG A 99 -20.50 2.13 -0.57
C ARG A 99 -20.75 3.22 0.47
N PRO A 100 -19.72 3.94 0.91
CA PRO A 100 -19.90 4.98 1.92
C PRO A 100 -20.73 6.14 1.39
N THR A 101 -21.28 6.92 2.31
CA THR A 101 -21.97 8.16 1.97
C THR A 101 -21.03 9.16 1.31
N THR A 102 -21.49 9.77 0.22
CA THR A 102 -20.69 10.78 -0.52
C THR A 102 -21.10 12.18 -0.09
N PRO A 103 -20.19 13.17 -0.12
CA PRO A 103 -18.78 13.05 -0.53
C PRO A 103 -17.95 12.25 0.48
N TRP A 104 -17.11 11.36 -0.03
CA TRP A 104 -16.24 10.51 0.78
C TRP A 104 -14.82 11.07 0.74
N LYS A 105 -14.37 11.62 1.86
CA LYS A 105 -13.08 12.28 1.99
C LYS A 105 -12.15 11.41 2.83
N VAL A 106 -11.20 10.77 2.17
CA VAL A 106 -10.21 9.90 2.84
C VAL A 106 -8.81 10.27 2.38
N TRP A 107 -7.83 9.98 3.23
CA TRP A 107 -6.43 10.13 2.91
C TRP A 107 -5.65 8.87 3.26
N TYR A 108 -4.55 8.70 2.57
CA TYR A 108 -3.63 7.60 2.80
C TYR A 108 -2.22 8.03 2.43
N LEU A 109 -1.24 7.35 2.98
CA LEU A 109 0.16 7.51 2.59
C LEU A 109 0.68 6.17 2.08
N SER A 110 1.29 6.20 0.91
CA SER A 110 1.98 5.06 0.33
C SER A 110 3.49 5.27 0.50
N LEU A 111 4.16 4.22 0.95
CA LEU A 111 5.60 4.24 1.18
C LEU A 111 6.37 3.55 0.06
N ILE A 112 5.80 3.49 -1.13
CA ILE A 112 6.36 2.72 -2.26
C ILE A 112 7.74 3.22 -2.70
N HIS A 113 8.02 4.51 -2.50
CA HIS A 113 9.26 5.14 -2.96
C HIS A 113 10.13 5.69 -1.83
N ILE A 114 9.99 5.18 -0.64
CA ILE A 114 10.83 5.62 0.49
C ILE A 114 12.06 4.76 0.67
#